data_0c9e376d76b963e5f6eebb2136c2d930
#
_entry.id   0c9e376d76b963e5f6eebb2136c2d930
#
_cell.length_a   1.000
_cell.length_b   1.000
_cell.length_c   1.000
_cell.angle_alpha   90.00
_cell.angle_beta   90.00
_cell.angle_gamma   90.00
#
_symmetry.space_group_name_H-M   'P 1'
#
loop_
_entity.id
_entity.type
_entity.pdbx_description
1 polymer ?
#
loop_
_entity_poly.entity_id
_entity_poly.type
_entity_poly.pdbx_seq_one_letter_code
_entity_poly.pdbx_strand_id
1 'polypeptide(L)'
;MLTDMNMTMATDITRAVPSLKMNAYSSSQVVFNIRGVSQNDYGDQQEPPVAVYQDDSYASSINVASFPVFDLARVEVLRGPQGTLFGRNATGGAIQFVSNKPTEDFEGYATATVGSYGQFIVEGALSGPLADNFQARIAAISNTDDGYMESVVAGVPDRGGNDHYAVRGQLAWQPSETTD
;
A
#
# COMPACT_ATOMS: atom_id res chain seq x y z
N MET A 1 -1.69 -11.69 10.16
CA MET A 1 -0.93 -12.18 8.97
C MET A 1 -0.25 -11.06 8.18
N LEU A 2 -0.96 -10.02 7.69
CA LEU A 2 -0.29 -8.90 7.00
C LEU A 2 0.59 -8.08 7.95
N THR A 3 0.12 -7.82 9.15
CA THR A 3 0.84 -7.15 10.23
C THR A 3 2.12 -7.91 10.65
N ASP A 4 2.06 -9.25 10.68
CA ASP A 4 3.21 -10.11 11.04
C ASP A 4 4.32 -10.08 9.99
N MET A 5 4.04 -9.57 8.80
CA MET A 5 4.99 -9.49 7.69
C MET A 5 5.70 -8.13 7.59
N ASN A 6 5.42 -7.20 8.51
CA ASN A 6 5.99 -5.84 8.52
C ASN A 6 5.92 -5.15 7.14
N MET A 7 4.79 -5.29 6.46
CA MET A 7 4.57 -4.63 5.17
C MET A 7 4.19 -3.17 5.40
N THR A 8 5.02 -2.26 4.98
CA THR A 8 4.82 -0.81 5.10
C THR A 8 4.64 -0.12 3.75
N MET A 9 5.05 -0.81 2.67
CA MET A 9 4.92 -0.31 1.29
C MET A 9 4.21 -1.33 0.41
N ALA A 10 3.50 -0.86 -0.61
CA ALA A 10 2.81 -1.72 -1.57
C ALA A 10 3.76 -2.73 -2.25
N THR A 11 5.03 -2.38 -2.39
CA THR A 11 6.07 -3.23 -2.95
C THR A 11 6.41 -4.45 -2.09
N ASP A 12 6.17 -4.39 -0.78
CA ASP A 12 6.47 -5.50 0.14
C ASP A 12 5.61 -6.73 -0.12
N ILE A 13 4.47 -6.59 -0.81
CA ILE A 13 3.62 -7.72 -1.20
C ILE A 13 4.37 -8.76 -2.03
N THR A 14 5.43 -8.37 -2.71
CA THR A 14 6.27 -9.28 -3.50
C THR A 14 6.94 -10.36 -2.65
N ARG A 15 7.14 -10.11 -1.36
CA ARG A 15 7.69 -11.09 -0.40
C ARG A 15 6.67 -12.17 -0.04
N ALA A 16 5.38 -11.84 -0.11
CA ALA A 16 4.29 -12.72 0.26
C ALA A 16 3.78 -13.60 -0.88
N VAL A 17 3.99 -13.18 -2.14
CA VAL A 17 3.38 -13.81 -3.31
C VAL A 17 4.45 -14.35 -4.26
N PRO A 18 4.70 -15.68 -4.31
CA PRO A 18 5.83 -16.28 -5.04
C PRO A 18 5.89 -15.98 -6.54
N SER A 19 4.76 -15.69 -7.17
CA SER A 19 4.69 -15.40 -8.61
C SER A 19 4.70 -13.91 -8.94
N LEU A 20 4.75 -13.06 -7.92
CA LEU A 20 4.78 -11.63 -8.04
C LEU A 20 6.22 -11.14 -7.86
N LYS A 21 6.70 -10.37 -8.81
CA LYS A 21 7.99 -9.68 -8.75
C LYS A 21 7.77 -8.20 -9.02
N MET A 22 8.76 -7.39 -8.77
CA MET A 22 8.76 -5.99 -9.15
C MET A 22 10.09 -5.61 -9.82
N ASN A 23 10.00 -4.65 -10.72
CA ASN A 23 11.15 -3.93 -11.26
C ASN A 23 11.05 -2.50 -10.73
N ALA A 24 12.06 -2.05 -9.99
CA ALA A 24 12.16 -0.69 -9.51
C ALA A 24 13.17 0.08 -10.37
N TYR A 25 12.74 1.18 -10.96
CA TYR A 25 13.60 2.09 -11.73
C TYR A 25 14.10 3.25 -10.85
N SER A 26 13.35 3.57 -9.81
CA SER A 26 13.71 4.51 -8.75
C SER A 26 12.96 4.14 -7.46
N SER A 27 13.11 4.92 -6.41
CA SER A 27 12.36 4.73 -5.15
C SER A 27 10.84 4.83 -5.31
N SER A 28 10.36 5.58 -6.31
CA SER A 28 8.92 5.77 -6.58
C SER A 28 8.43 5.04 -7.82
N GLN A 29 9.29 4.78 -8.80
CA GLN A 29 8.92 4.15 -10.07
C GLN A 29 9.01 2.63 -9.98
N VAL A 30 7.87 2.00 -9.83
CA VAL A 30 7.76 0.55 -9.64
C VAL A 30 6.79 -0.05 -10.65
N VAL A 31 7.21 -1.15 -11.27
CA VAL A 31 6.38 -1.96 -12.16
C VAL A 31 6.29 -3.38 -11.59
N PHE A 32 5.08 -3.83 -11.34
CA PHE A 32 4.83 -5.20 -10.92
C PHE A 32 4.84 -6.16 -12.12
N ASN A 33 5.32 -7.36 -11.85
CA ASN A 33 5.42 -8.46 -12.81
C ASN A 33 4.71 -9.69 -12.25
N ILE A 34 3.73 -10.20 -12.98
CA ILE A 34 3.04 -11.45 -12.64
C ILE A 34 3.29 -12.46 -13.76
N ARG A 35 3.89 -13.62 -13.41
CA ARG A 35 4.17 -14.72 -14.33
C ARG A 35 4.96 -14.32 -15.58
N GLY A 36 5.86 -13.36 -15.46
CA GLY A 36 6.68 -12.86 -16.57
C GLY A 36 6.02 -11.76 -17.41
N VAL A 37 4.75 -11.44 -17.18
CA VAL A 37 4.10 -10.29 -17.81
C VAL A 37 4.51 -9.03 -17.09
N SER A 38 5.29 -8.19 -17.74
CA SER A 38 5.86 -6.96 -17.19
C SER A 38 6.04 -5.94 -18.30
N GLN A 39 6.27 -4.70 -17.88
CA GLN A 39 6.72 -3.62 -18.75
C GLN A 39 8.17 -3.31 -18.39
N ASN A 40 9.03 -3.24 -19.41
CA ASN A 40 10.44 -2.89 -19.25
C ASN A 40 10.74 -1.46 -19.72
N ASP A 41 9.74 -0.60 -19.68
CA ASP A 41 9.83 0.81 -20.05
C ASP A 41 9.46 1.67 -18.83
N TYR A 42 10.25 2.70 -18.57
CA TYR A 42 10.07 3.65 -17.47
C TYR A 42 9.38 4.95 -17.91
N GLY A 43 8.80 4.96 -19.09
CA GLY A 43 8.05 6.12 -19.59
C GLY A 43 6.79 6.37 -18.77
N ASP A 44 6.66 7.54 -18.17
CA ASP A 44 5.52 7.95 -17.32
C ASP A 44 4.17 7.90 -18.03
N GLN A 45 4.17 7.86 -19.36
CA GLN A 45 2.98 7.82 -20.20
C GLN A 45 2.47 6.40 -20.47
N GLN A 46 3.22 5.39 -20.03
CA GLN A 46 2.85 3.99 -20.26
C GLN A 46 2.19 3.42 -19.00
N GLU A 47 1.07 2.76 -19.21
CA GLU A 47 0.34 2.08 -18.16
C GLU A 47 0.88 0.65 -17.99
N PRO A 48 1.22 0.22 -16.76
CA PRO A 48 1.78 -1.10 -16.53
C PRO A 48 0.73 -2.21 -16.79
N PRO A 49 1.16 -3.41 -17.24
CA PRO A 49 0.25 -4.51 -17.56
C PRO A 49 -0.31 -5.23 -16.32
N VAL A 50 0.19 -4.92 -15.14
CA VAL A 50 -0.37 -5.33 -13.84
C VAL A 50 -1.01 -4.11 -13.21
N ALA A 51 -2.33 -4.11 -13.14
CA ALA A 51 -3.08 -3.01 -12.56
C ALA A 51 -2.98 -3.03 -11.04
N VAL A 52 -2.76 -1.86 -10.43
CA VAL A 52 -2.70 -1.68 -8.97
C VAL A 52 -3.86 -0.81 -8.55
N TYR A 53 -4.58 -1.24 -7.52
CA TYR A 53 -5.71 -0.53 -6.95
C TYR A 53 -5.52 -0.31 -5.46
N GLN A 54 -5.97 0.84 -4.97
CA GLN A 54 -6.14 1.13 -3.56
C GLN A 54 -7.60 1.58 -3.35
N ASP A 55 -8.36 0.80 -2.58
CA ASP A 55 -9.80 1.05 -2.32
C ASP A 55 -10.58 1.37 -3.61
N ASP A 56 -10.45 0.50 -4.62
CA ASP A 56 -11.03 0.61 -5.96
C ASP A 56 -10.50 1.78 -6.83
N SER A 57 -9.60 2.58 -6.30
CA SER A 57 -8.92 3.65 -7.05
C SER A 57 -7.71 3.10 -7.81
N TYR A 58 -7.72 3.25 -9.12
CA TYR A 58 -6.64 2.77 -9.99
C TYR A 58 -5.38 3.65 -9.91
N ALA A 59 -4.25 3.06 -9.57
CA ALA A 59 -2.94 3.71 -9.66
C ALA A 59 -2.46 3.68 -11.12
N SER A 60 -2.77 4.74 -11.87
CA SER A 60 -2.58 4.79 -13.32
C SER A 60 -1.13 5.00 -13.77
N SER A 61 -0.24 5.37 -12.88
CA SER A 61 1.17 5.63 -13.17
C SER A 61 2.09 4.76 -12.33
N ILE A 62 3.23 4.38 -12.91
CA ILE A 62 4.30 3.67 -12.19
C ILE A 62 4.87 4.47 -11.01
N ASN A 63 4.72 5.80 -11.03
CA ASN A 63 5.15 6.69 -9.95
C ASN A 63 4.26 6.62 -8.70
N VAL A 64 3.02 6.15 -8.84
CA VAL A 64 2.06 6.04 -7.73
C VAL A 64 1.78 4.59 -7.34
N ALA A 65 2.49 3.63 -7.92
CA ALA A 65 2.34 2.21 -7.60
C ALA A 65 3.08 1.80 -6.32
N SER A 66 3.99 2.65 -5.82
CA SER A 66 4.68 2.48 -4.54
C SER A 66 4.13 3.49 -3.53
N PHE A 67 3.20 3.05 -2.70
CA PHE A 67 2.55 3.86 -1.66
C PHE A 67 2.62 3.15 -0.30
N PRO A 68 2.57 3.91 0.81
CA PRO A 68 2.48 3.33 2.14
C PRO A 68 1.21 2.50 2.32
N VAL A 69 1.36 1.29 2.86
CA VAL A 69 0.24 0.41 3.18
C VAL A 69 0.13 0.25 4.69
N PHE A 70 -1.05 0.50 5.21
CA PHE A 70 -1.38 0.44 6.63
C PHE A 70 -2.88 0.27 6.80
N ASP A 71 -3.30 -0.27 7.93
CA ASP A 71 -4.71 -0.46 8.28
C ASP A 71 -5.49 -1.14 7.15
N LEU A 72 -4.95 -2.26 6.64
CA LEU A 72 -5.55 -3.03 5.56
C LEU A 72 -6.47 -4.13 6.09
N ALA A 73 -7.64 -4.28 5.48
CA ALA A 73 -8.52 -5.43 5.66
C ALA A 73 -7.94 -6.66 4.94
N ARG A 74 -7.47 -6.46 3.68
CA ARG A 74 -6.89 -7.52 2.86
C ARG A 74 -6.10 -6.98 1.68
N VAL A 75 -5.28 -7.85 1.09
CA VAL A 75 -4.66 -7.63 -0.22
C VAL A 75 -5.04 -8.80 -1.13
N GLU A 76 -5.50 -8.49 -2.32
CA GLU A 76 -5.88 -9.47 -3.34
C GLU A 76 -4.89 -9.41 -4.50
N VAL A 77 -4.36 -10.57 -4.92
CA VAL A 77 -3.49 -10.68 -6.10
C VAL A 77 -4.14 -11.61 -7.11
N LEU A 78 -4.71 -11.01 -8.13
CA LEU A 78 -5.39 -11.69 -9.23
C LEU A 78 -4.41 -11.96 -10.36
N ARG A 79 -4.18 -13.23 -10.65
CA ARG A 79 -3.14 -13.67 -11.58
C ARG A 79 -3.74 -14.01 -12.94
N GLY A 80 -3.16 -13.45 -13.99
CA GLY A 80 -3.60 -13.62 -15.36
C GLY A 80 -4.57 -12.52 -15.80
N PRO A 81 -5.04 -12.54 -17.07
CA PRO A 81 -5.84 -11.46 -17.62
C PRO A 81 -7.12 -11.20 -16.82
N GLN A 82 -7.30 -9.96 -16.39
CA GLN A 82 -8.44 -9.47 -15.62
C GLN A 82 -9.18 -8.33 -16.36
N GLY A 83 -8.98 -8.19 -17.66
CA GLY A 83 -9.45 -7.05 -18.44
C GLY A 83 -10.97 -6.85 -18.44
N THR A 84 -11.77 -7.89 -18.20
CA THR A 84 -13.23 -7.79 -18.14
C THR A 84 -13.75 -7.04 -16.91
N LEU A 85 -13.04 -7.12 -15.78
CA LEU A 85 -13.42 -6.47 -14.54
C LEU A 85 -12.57 -5.22 -14.25
N PHE A 86 -11.28 -5.28 -14.57
CA PHE A 86 -10.29 -4.27 -14.21
C PHE A 86 -9.81 -3.43 -15.40
N GLY A 87 -10.43 -3.60 -16.57
CA GLY A 87 -10.11 -2.80 -17.76
C GLY A 87 -8.81 -3.22 -18.47
N ARG A 88 -8.39 -2.39 -19.44
CA ARG A 88 -7.33 -2.71 -20.42
C ARG A 88 -5.95 -3.00 -19.82
N ASN A 89 -5.65 -2.47 -18.65
CA ASN A 89 -4.31 -2.52 -18.04
C ASN A 89 -4.08 -3.71 -17.10
N ALA A 90 -5.01 -4.66 -17.06
CA ALA A 90 -4.92 -5.86 -16.23
C ALA A 90 -4.64 -7.12 -17.10
N THR A 91 -3.72 -7.02 -18.07
CA THR A 91 -3.37 -8.15 -18.95
C THR A 91 -2.50 -9.18 -18.24
N GLY A 92 -1.65 -8.79 -17.31
CA GLY A 92 -0.83 -9.68 -16.50
C GLY A 92 -1.51 -10.08 -15.19
N GLY A 93 -2.42 -9.23 -14.71
CA GLY A 93 -3.13 -9.41 -13.44
C GLY A 93 -3.52 -8.10 -12.80
N ALA A 94 -4.02 -8.19 -11.57
CA ALA A 94 -4.33 -7.02 -10.75
C ALA A 94 -3.91 -7.25 -9.29
N ILE A 95 -3.52 -6.18 -8.61
CA ILE A 95 -3.25 -6.15 -7.17
C ILE A 95 -4.21 -5.15 -6.56
N GLN A 96 -4.99 -5.57 -5.58
CA GLN A 96 -5.92 -4.70 -4.88
C GLN A 96 -5.60 -4.65 -3.39
N PHE A 97 -5.35 -3.46 -2.88
CA PHE A 97 -5.18 -3.16 -1.48
C PHE A 97 -6.49 -2.60 -0.94
N VAL A 98 -7.10 -3.31 0.00
CA VAL A 98 -8.39 -2.93 0.57
C VAL A 98 -8.19 -2.52 2.02
N SER A 99 -8.53 -1.27 2.33
CA SER A 99 -8.47 -0.71 3.67
C SER A 99 -9.61 -1.21 4.57
N ASN A 100 -9.38 -1.19 5.88
CA ASN A 100 -10.48 -1.37 6.83
C ASN A 100 -11.50 -0.23 6.67
N LYS A 101 -12.78 -0.58 6.71
CA LYS A 101 -13.88 0.38 6.65
C LYS A 101 -14.18 0.97 8.04
N PRO A 102 -14.84 2.14 8.11
CA PRO A 102 -15.44 2.63 9.34
C PRO A 102 -16.39 1.62 9.98
N THR A 103 -16.46 1.59 11.31
CA THR A 103 -17.22 0.62 12.11
C THR A 103 -18.34 1.29 12.88
N GLU A 104 -19.39 0.54 13.21
CA GLU A 104 -20.52 1.00 14.02
C GLU A 104 -20.16 1.14 15.50
N ASP A 105 -19.24 0.28 15.98
CA ASP A 105 -18.72 0.34 17.33
C ASP A 105 -17.41 1.12 17.38
N PHE A 106 -17.14 1.76 18.53
CA PHE A 106 -15.86 2.42 18.75
C PHE A 106 -14.77 1.39 18.95
N GLU A 107 -13.80 1.40 18.04
CA GLU A 107 -12.63 0.53 18.09
C GLU A 107 -11.37 1.27 17.71
N GLY A 108 -10.22 0.70 18.06
CA GLY A 108 -8.93 1.23 17.66
C GLY A 108 -7.79 0.32 18.05
N TYR A 109 -6.66 0.58 17.42
CA TYR A 109 -5.40 -0.08 17.78
C TYR A 109 -4.24 0.89 17.61
N ALA A 110 -3.14 0.57 18.27
CA ALA A 110 -1.85 1.20 18.05
C ALA A 110 -0.77 0.13 18.18
N THR A 111 0.17 0.14 17.24
CA THR A 111 1.33 -0.76 17.23
C THR A 111 2.60 0.04 17.11
N ALA A 112 3.67 -0.43 17.76
CA ALA A 112 5.01 0.12 17.59
C ALA A 112 5.98 -1.05 17.34
N THR A 113 6.78 -0.94 16.29
CA THR A 113 7.77 -1.94 15.91
C THR A 113 9.14 -1.31 15.88
N VAL A 114 10.12 -1.97 16.47
CA VAL A 114 11.54 -1.60 16.40
C VAL A 114 12.32 -2.66 15.64
N GLY A 115 13.25 -2.22 14.81
CA GLY A 115 14.04 -3.10 13.96
C GLY A 115 15.52 -2.72 13.92
N SER A 116 16.28 -3.41 13.08
CA SER A 116 17.68 -3.09 12.80
C SER A 116 17.80 -1.76 12.06
N TYR A 117 18.98 -1.16 12.08
CA TYR A 117 19.29 0.12 11.44
C TYR A 117 18.42 1.29 11.94
N GLY A 118 18.15 1.33 13.24
CA GLY A 118 17.32 2.39 13.84
C GLY A 118 15.85 2.36 13.41
N GLN A 119 15.37 1.26 12.78
CA GLN A 119 13.99 1.21 12.31
C GLN A 119 13.00 1.38 13.44
N PHE A 120 12.08 2.32 13.23
CA PHE A 120 10.96 2.59 14.11
C PHE A 120 9.69 2.81 13.30
N ILE A 121 8.71 1.90 13.49
CA ILE A 121 7.41 1.97 12.82
C ILE A 121 6.35 2.17 13.89
N VAL A 122 5.50 3.17 13.69
CA VAL A 122 4.28 3.38 14.49
C VAL A 122 3.09 3.38 13.55
N GLU A 123 2.11 2.57 13.86
CA GLU A 123 0.85 2.49 13.11
C GLU A 123 -0.32 2.48 14.09
N GLY A 124 -1.41 3.12 13.72
CA GLY A 124 -2.63 3.09 14.51
C GLY A 124 -3.86 3.54 13.74
N ALA A 125 -5.01 3.13 14.23
CA ALA A 125 -6.30 3.55 13.73
C ALA A 125 -7.32 3.70 14.85
N LEU A 126 -8.27 4.62 14.62
CA LEU A 126 -9.46 4.82 15.44
C LEU A 126 -10.68 4.84 14.52
N SER A 127 -11.73 4.15 14.92
CA SER A 127 -12.98 4.06 14.16
C SER A 127 -14.17 4.10 15.10
N GLY A 128 -15.29 4.59 14.62
CA GLY A 128 -16.54 4.57 15.36
C GLY A 128 -17.61 5.49 14.77
N PRO A 129 -18.80 5.47 15.41
CA PRO A 129 -19.92 6.29 14.98
C PRO A 129 -19.70 7.76 15.34
N LEU A 130 -20.02 8.65 14.41
CA LEU A 130 -20.18 10.10 14.66
C LEU A 130 -21.65 10.46 14.88
N ALA A 131 -22.56 9.69 14.28
CA ALA A 131 -24.01 9.77 14.46
C ALA A 131 -24.62 8.39 14.12
N ASP A 132 -25.91 8.19 14.35
CA ASP A 132 -26.59 6.89 14.19
C ASP A 132 -26.40 6.26 12.80
N ASN A 133 -26.25 7.09 11.77
CA ASN A 133 -26.07 6.63 10.38
C ASN A 133 -24.76 7.16 9.74
N PHE A 134 -23.81 7.59 10.55
CA PHE A 134 -22.57 8.19 10.06
C PHE A 134 -21.37 7.71 10.87
N GLN A 135 -20.45 7.00 10.22
CA GLN A 135 -19.26 6.44 10.83
C GLN A 135 -18.00 7.10 10.24
N ALA A 136 -16.95 7.12 11.04
CA ALA A 136 -15.63 7.61 10.62
C ALA A 136 -14.52 6.65 11.03
N ARG A 137 -13.46 6.64 10.24
CA ARG A 137 -12.20 5.98 10.57
C ARG A 137 -11.04 6.90 10.21
N ILE A 138 -10.07 6.98 11.11
CA ILE A 138 -8.78 7.62 10.85
C ILE A 138 -7.67 6.62 11.13
N ALA A 139 -6.73 6.52 10.22
CA ALA A 139 -5.55 5.67 10.36
C ALA A 139 -4.30 6.43 9.99
N ALA A 140 -3.17 6.11 10.62
CA ALA A 140 -1.89 6.73 10.36
C ALA A 140 -0.75 5.73 10.51
N ILE A 141 0.32 5.93 9.74
CA ILE A 141 1.59 5.23 9.85
C ILE A 141 2.74 6.22 9.77
N SER A 142 3.81 5.94 10.53
CA SER A 142 5.13 6.53 10.37
C SER A 142 6.17 5.42 10.39
N ASN A 143 7.08 5.41 9.43
CA ASN A 143 8.19 4.46 9.36
C ASN A 143 9.47 5.23 9.06
N THR A 144 10.43 5.12 9.95
CA THR A 144 11.75 5.73 9.83
C THR A 144 12.83 4.68 10.03
N ASP A 145 13.91 4.75 9.27
CA ASP A 145 15.14 4.00 9.52
C ASP A 145 16.36 4.75 8.96
N ASP A 146 17.53 4.46 9.52
CA ASP A 146 18.80 5.12 9.14
C ASP A 146 19.39 4.57 7.84
N GLY A 147 18.83 3.45 7.31
CA GLY A 147 19.37 2.77 6.15
C GLY A 147 20.55 1.84 6.48
N TYR A 148 20.94 1.07 5.48
CA TYR A 148 21.97 0.04 5.62
C TYR A 148 23.28 0.37 4.87
N MET A 149 23.32 1.52 4.16
CA MET A 149 24.49 1.95 3.39
C MET A 149 25.21 3.10 4.11
N GLU A 150 26.27 2.76 4.82
CA GLU A 150 27.13 3.75 5.47
C GLU A 150 27.96 4.52 4.46
N SER A 151 28.00 5.85 4.61
CA SER A 151 28.86 6.71 3.79
C SER A 151 30.30 6.66 4.28
N VAL A 152 31.21 6.26 3.41
CA VAL A 152 32.66 6.32 3.70
C VAL A 152 33.24 7.73 3.59
N VAL A 153 32.45 8.71 3.17
CA VAL A 153 32.86 10.11 3.00
C VAL A 153 32.34 10.93 4.18
N ALA A 154 33.25 11.54 4.92
CA ALA A 154 32.89 12.37 6.06
C ALA A 154 31.98 13.55 5.65
N GLY A 155 30.86 13.71 6.38
CA GLY A 155 29.87 14.76 6.13
C GLY A 155 28.83 14.44 5.05
N VAL A 156 28.88 13.24 4.45
CA VAL A 156 27.81 12.75 3.57
C VAL A 156 26.90 11.83 4.39
N PRO A 157 25.58 12.07 4.43
CA PRO A 157 24.66 11.20 5.16
C PRO A 157 24.59 9.80 4.56
N ASP A 158 24.31 8.83 5.40
CA ASP A 158 24.03 7.46 5.01
C ASP A 158 22.87 7.38 4.03
N ARG A 159 22.78 6.31 3.27
CA ARG A 159 21.79 6.14 2.21
C ARG A 159 20.98 4.86 2.40
N GLY A 160 19.81 4.84 1.74
CA GLY A 160 18.89 3.69 1.78
C GLY A 160 18.00 3.67 3.00
N GLY A 161 17.97 4.74 3.78
CA GLY A 161 17.00 4.93 4.86
C GLY A 161 15.60 5.24 4.33
N ASN A 162 14.60 4.92 5.13
CA ASN A 162 13.21 5.30 4.91
C ASN A 162 12.80 6.41 5.91
N ASP A 163 12.07 7.37 5.41
CA ASP A 163 11.39 8.36 6.23
C ASP A 163 10.07 8.69 5.53
N HIS A 164 9.01 7.97 5.89
CA HIS A 164 7.70 8.22 5.34
C HIS A 164 6.62 8.18 6.40
N TYR A 165 5.60 8.97 6.18
CA TYR A 165 4.36 8.96 6.94
C TYR A 165 3.17 9.04 6.03
N ALA A 166 2.06 8.49 6.47
CA ALA A 166 0.79 8.60 5.77
C ALA A 166 -0.37 8.66 6.76
N VAL A 167 -1.43 9.36 6.36
CA VAL A 167 -2.68 9.46 7.10
C VAL A 167 -3.83 9.23 6.15
N ARG A 168 -4.83 8.45 6.58
CA ARG A 168 -6.06 8.20 5.83
C ARG A 168 -7.25 8.48 6.71
N GLY A 169 -8.19 9.29 6.21
CA GLY A 169 -9.50 9.50 6.78
C GLY A 169 -10.58 8.88 5.89
N GLN A 170 -11.53 8.20 6.47
CA GLN A 170 -12.66 7.58 5.79
C GLN A 170 -13.95 7.96 6.49
N LEU A 171 -15.01 8.16 5.71
CA LEU A 171 -16.35 8.44 6.18
C LEU A 171 -17.30 7.45 5.51
N ALA A 172 -18.21 6.89 6.27
CA ALA A 172 -19.29 6.06 5.77
C ALA A 172 -20.61 6.69 6.19
N TRP A 173 -21.54 6.80 5.26
CA TRP A 173 -22.86 7.31 5.49
C TRP A 173 -23.90 6.32 4.96
N GLN A 174 -24.78 5.88 5.85
CA GLN A 174 -25.87 4.94 5.55
C GLN A 174 -27.21 5.65 5.77
N PRO A 175 -27.76 6.32 4.75
CA PRO A 175 -28.96 7.15 4.89
C PRO A 175 -30.23 6.36 5.22
N SER A 176 -30.25 5.04 5.02
CA SER A 176 -31.33 4.13 5.41
C SER A 176 -30.78 2.71 5.54
N GLU A 177 -31.47 1.83 6.28
CA GLU A 177 -31.11 0.41 6.46
C GLU A 177 -31.05 -0.39 5.14
N THR A 178 -31.59 0.17 4.05
CA THR A 178 -31.65 -0.48 2.73
C THR A 178 -30.70 0.12 1.70
N THR A 179 -29.93 1.13 2.08
CA THR A 179 -28.98 1.82 1.17
C THR A 179 -27.58 1.78 1.76
N ASP A 180 -26.72 1.04 1.10
CA ASP A 180 -25.30 0.90 1.45
C ASP A 180 -24.45 1.63 0.36
#